data_2917b8ac779d69a2941784cff1754ba7
#
_entry.id   2917b8ac779d69a2941784cff1754ba7
#
_cell.length_a   1.000
_cell.length_b   1.000
_cell.length_c   1.000
_cell.angle_alpha   90.00
_cell.angle_beta   90.00
_cell.angle_gamma   90.00
#
_symmetry.space_group_name_H-M   'P 1'
#
loop_
_entity.id
_entity.type
_entity.pdbx_description
1 polymer ?
#
loop_
_entity_poly.entity_id
_entity_poly.type
_entity_poly.pdbx_seq_one_letter_code
_entity_poly.pdbx_strand_id
1 'polypeptide(L)'
;MPSCQPDNILAAGQKILVHGTAGATTLGFLGSSGNGSAGGPVTVTYTDGTSQTSQLYFGDWAQSASNGDINALSMPYRNSQGGTNQQITMYVFADEVQLDSSKTVASVTMPMIADQISSNTSTHIFAIGLK
;
A
#
# COMPACT_ATOMS: atom_id res chain seq x y z
N MET A 1 1.23 -17.20 17.18
CA MET A 1 1.72 -16.20 16.22
C MET A 1 2.91 -15.48 16.81
N PRO A 2 4.06 -15.49 16.14
CA PRO A 2 5.22 -14.79 16.64
C PRO A 2 4.89 -13.29 16.75
N SER A 3 4.97 -12.76 17.93
CA SER A 3 4.50 -11.41 18.26
C SER A 3 5.40 -10.27 17.75
N CYS A 4 6.41 -10.57 16.96
CA CYS A 4 7.40 -9.59 16.53
C CYS A 4 7.73 -9.66 15.03
N GLN A 5 6.90 -10.33 14.24
CA GLN A 5 7.13 -10.36 12.79
C GLN A 5 6.43 -9.16 12.15
N PRO A 6 7.08 -8.48 11.20
CA PRO A 6 6.44 -7.42 10.43
C PRO A 6 5.22 -7.97 9.68
N ASP A 7 4.12 -7.23 9.73
CA ASP A 7 2.86 -7.56 9.06
C ASP A 7 2.57 -6.64 7.87
N ASN A 8 3.50 -5.79 7.54
CA ASN A 8 3.39 -4.84 6.44
C ASN A 8 4.78 -4.50 5.90
N ILE A 9 4.81 -3.84 4.74
CA ILE A 9 6.05 -3.33 4.16
C ILE A 9 5.96 -1.82 3.98
N LEU A 10 7.08 -1.14 4.15
CA LEU A 10 7.23 0.26 3.79
C LEU A 10 7.43 0.38 2.28
N ALA A 11 6.77 1.35 1.64
CA ALA A 11 6.99 1.64 0.24
C ALA A 11 8.33 2.35 0.07
N ALA A 12 9.34 1.60 -0.31
CA ALA A 12 10.74 2.04 -0.40
C ALA A 12 11.43 1.60 -1.69
N GLY A 13 10.70 1.54 -2.79
CA GLY A 13 11.25 1.22 -4.12
C GLY A 13 11.50 -0.27 -4.37
N GLN A 14 11.10 -1.15 -3.46
CA GLN A 14 11.33 -2.58 -3.60
C GLN A 14 10.46 -3.20 -4.69
N LYS A 15 11.00 -4.22 -5.33
CA LYS A 15 10.32 -5.02 -6.34
C LYS A 15 9.74 -6.27 -5.70
N ILE A 16 8.44 -6.48 -5.91
CA ILE A 16 7.72 -7.66 -5.43
C ILE A 16 7.35 -8.53 -6.62
N LEU A 17 7.78 -9.79 -6.59
CA LEU A 17 7.38 -10.77 -7.59
C LEU A 17 5.94 -11.19 -7.35
N VAL A 18 5.15 -11.21 -8.42
CA VAL A 18 3.74 -11.57 -8.36
C VAL A 18 3.49 -12.72 -9.34
N HIS A 19 2.81 -13.76 -8.87
CA HIS A 19 2.33 -14.83 -9.74
C HIS A 19 0.96 -14.43 -10.28
N GLY A 20 0.97 -13.56 -11.28
CA GLY A 20 -0.24 -13.06 -11.88
C GLY A 20 -0.93 -14.10 -12.76
N THR A 21 -2.24 -13.98 -12.87
CA THR A 21 -3.04 -14.73 -13.84
C THR A 21 -3.33 -13.87 -15.06
N ALA A 22 -3.46 -14.49 -16.21
CA ALA A 22 -3.85 -13.79 -17.43
C ALA A 22 -5.26 -13.20 -17.27
N GLY A 23 -5.47 -12.01 -17.82
CA GLY A 23 -6.78 -11.36 -17.81
C GLY A 23 -7.09 -10.52 -16.58
N ALA A 24 -6.16 -10.36 -15.65
CA ALA A 24 -6.36 -9.47 -14.51
C ALA A 24 -6.54 -8.02 -14.99
N THR A 25 -7.54 -7.34 -14.45
CA THR A 25 -7.91 -5.98 -14.85
C THR A 25 -7.50 -4.94 -13.82
N THR A 26 -7.28 -5.35 -12.57
CA THR A 26 -7.07 -4.45 -11.46
C THR A 26 -6.04 -5.03 -10.50
N LEU A 27 -5.13 -4.16 -10.04
CA LEU A 27 -4.20 -4.44 -8.96
C LEU A 27 -4.66 -3.61 -7.75
N GLY A 28 -5.06 -4.29 -6.69
CA GLY A 28 -5.54 -3.66 -5.47
C GLY A 28 -4.47 -3.65 -4.38
N PHE A 29 -4.48 -2.58 -3.60
CA PHE A 29 -3.60 -2.41 -2.44
C PHE A 29 -4.42 -2.10 -1.20
N LEU A 30 -4.03 -2.66 -0.07
CA LEU A 30 -4.45 -2.21 1.25
C LEU A 30 -3.25 -1.56 1.92
N GLY A 31 -3.44 -0.34 2.40
CA GLY A 31 -2.35 0.40 3.01
C GLY A 31 -2.81 1.65 3.75
N SER A 32 -1.87 2.34 4.32
CA SER A 32 -2.06 3.64 4.94
C SER A 32 -0.73 4.38 5.07
N SER A 33 -0.79 5.68 5.24
CA SER A 33 0.41 6.49 5.48
C SER A 33 0.42 6.98 6.92
N GLY A 34 1.60 7.20 7.44
CA GLY A 34 1.84 7.81 8.75
C GLY A 34 2.59 9.13 8.64
N ASN A 35 2.34 10.05 9.58
CA ASN A 35 2.89 11.40 9.57
C ASN A 35 2.50 12.21 8.33
N GLY A 36 1.25 12.07 7.91
CA GLY A 36 0.70 12.71 6.73
C GLY A 36 0.38 11.73 5.62
N SER A 37 -0.36 12.20 4.65
CA SER A 37 -0.72 11.44 3.46
C SER A 37 0.45 11.41 2.47
N ALA A 38 0.59 10.31 1.75
CA ALA A 38 1.67 10.16 0.78
C ALA A 38 1.25 9.36 -0.44
N GLY A 39 1.92 9.62 -1.54
CA GLY A 39 1.73 8.91 -2.79
C GLY A 39 2.98 8.94 -3.64
N GLY A 40 3.02 8.08 -4.62
CA GLY A 40 4.13 8.01 -5.55
C GLY A 40 3.86 7.01 -6.68
N PRO A 41 4.76 6.94 -7.66
CA PRO A 41 4.58 6.06 -8.80
C PRO A 41 4.80 4.60 -8.41
N VAL A 42 3.84 3.75 -8.71
CA VAL A 42 3.99 2.30 -8.68
C VAL A 42 4.19 1.81 -10.11
N THR A 43 5.15 0.94 -10.32
CA THR A 43 5.44 0.37 -11.64
C THR A 43 5.04 -1.10 -11.68
N VAL A 44 4.17 -1.43 -12.62
CA VAL A 44 3.76 -2.81 -12.89
C VAL A 44 4.56 -3.30 -14.10
N THR A 45 5.27 -4.40 -13.94
CA THR A 45 6.00 -5.05 -15.03
C THR A 45 5.29 -6.33 -15.43
N TYR A 46 5.07 -6.49 -16.72
CA TYR A 46 4.38 -7.64 -17.29
C TYR A 46 5.37 -8.71 -17.75
N THR A 47 4.88 -9.92 -17.94
CA THR A 47 5.70 -11.07 -18.36
C THR A 47 6.31 -10.90 -19.75
N ASP A 48 5.75 -10.03 -20.58
CA ASP A 48 6.30 -9.71 -21.91
C ASP A 48 7.44 -8.68 -21.88
N GLY A 49 7.83 -8.23 -20.68
CA GLY A 49 8.88 -7.24 -20.47
C GLY A 49 8.42 -5.78 -20.54
N THR A 50 7.18 -5.53 -20.89
CA THR A 50 6.61 -4.18 -20.87
C THR A 50 6.23 -3.77 -19.45
N SER A 51 6.09 -2.48 -19.21
CA SER A 51 5.69 -1.94 -17.91
C SER A 51 4.74 -0.77 -18.06
N GLN A 52 3.98 -0.52 -17.00
CA GLN A 52 3.18 0.70 -16.85
C GLN A 52 3.46 1.33 -15.49
N THR A 53 3.28 2.64 -15.41
CA THR A 53 3.42 3.39 -14.17
C THR A 53 2.08 4.06 -13.85
N SER A 54 1.66 3.92 -12.59
CA SER A 54 0.44 4.52 -12.08
C SER A 54 0.72 5.18 -10.74
N GLN A 55 -0.14 6.11 -10.32
CA GLN A 55 -0.01 6.75 -9.02
C GLN A 55 -0.70 5.92 -7.96
N LEU A 56 0.02 5.64 -6.87
CA LEU A 56 -0.50 5.04 -5.66
C LEU A 56 -0.52 6.10 -4.57
N TYR A 57 -1.63 6.22 -3.86
CA TYR A 57 -1.82 7.22 -2.81
C TYR A 57 -2.54 6.62 -1.63
N PHE A 58 -2.07 6.94 -0.43
CA PHE A 58 -2.78 6.61 0.80
C PHE A 58 -2.85 7.81 1.73
N GLY A 59 -4.01 8.01 2.31
CA GLY A 59 -4.23 9.00 3.35
C GLY A 59 -3.50 8.65 4.64
N ASP A 60 -3.37 9.65 5.50
CA ASP A 60 -2.89 9.45 6.87
C ASP A 60 -3.84 8.54 7.62
N TRP A 61 -3.31 7.52 8.29
CA TRP A 61 -4.10 6.50 8.98
C TRP A 61 -4.97 7.04 10.12
N ALA A 62 -4.69 8.25 10.62
CA ALA A 62 -5.47 8.93 11.66
C ALA A 62 -6.58 9.82 11.09
N GLN A 63 -6.76 9.85 9.77
CA GLN A 63 -7.75 10.67 9.08
C GLN A 63 -8.62 9.80 8.18
N SER A 64 -9.89 10.17 8.03
CA SER A 64 -10.79 9.45 7.12
C SER A 64 -10.37 9.61 5.67
N ALA A 65 -10.86 8.73 4.80
CA ALA A 65 -10.50 8.69 3.38
C ALA A 65 -10.67 10.06 2.70
N SER A 66 -9.70 10.38 1.88
CA SER A 66 -9.66 11.59 1.06
C SER A 66 -9.01 11.27 -0.28
N ASN A 67 -9.13 12.17 -1.24
CA ASN A 67 -8.46 12.05 -2.55
C ASN A 67 -8.72 10.74 -3.31
N GLY A 68 -9.92 10.17 -3.14
CA GLY A 68 -10.31 8.95 -3.83
C GLY A 68 -9.99 7.65 -3.11
N ASP A 69 -9.35 7.71 -1.94
CA ASP A 69 -9.15 6.52 -1.12
C ASP A 69 -10.48 5.94 -0.65
N ILE A 70 -10.49 4.63 -0.47
CA ILE A 70 -11.63 3.90 0.08
C ILE A 70 -11.26 3.44 1.48
N ASN A 71 -12.09 3.74 2.47
CA ASN A 71 -11.93 3.18 3.82
C ASN A 71 -12.21 1.67 3.76
N ALA A 72 -11.17 0.86 3.82
CA ALA A 72 -11.31 -0.59 3.82
C ALA A 72 -11.61 -1.10 5.23
N LEU A 73 -11.00 -0.49 6.23
CA LEU A 73 -11.16 -0.88 7.63
C LEU A 73 -10.97 0.35 8.52
N SER A 74 -11.76 0.44 9.56
CA SER A 74 -11.54 1.42 10.64
C SER A 74 -11.43 0.71 11.99
N MET A 75 -10.60 1.24 12.85
CA MET A 75 -10.36 0.71 14.19
C MET A 75 -10.56 1.83 15.21
N PRO A 76 -11.24 1.56 16.34
CA PRO A 76 -11.60 2.62 17.30
C PRO A 76 -10.42 3.09 18.15
N TYR A 77 -9.29 2.40 18.11
CA TYR A 77 -8.10 2.73 18.88
C TYR A 77 -6.84 2.23 18.20
N ARG A 78 -5.70 2.69 18.67
CA ARG A 78 -4.40 2.12 18.32
C ARG A 78 -3.61 1.80 19.59
N ASN A 79 -2.73 0.83 19.49
CA ASN A 79 -1.78 0.53 20.55
C ASN A 79 -0.56 1.46 20.42
N SER A 80 -0.17 2.06 21.52
CA SER A 80 1.06 2.83 21.59
C SER A 80 2.26 1.92 21.88
N GLN A 81 3.44 2.40 21.60
CA GLN A 81 4.69 1.69 21.91
C GLN A 81 4.83 1.40 23.42
N GLY A 82 4.23 2.21 24.28
CA GLY A 82 4.22 2.00 25.72
C GLY A 82 3.18 0.99 26.23
N GLY A 83 2.44 0.34 25.32
CA GLY A 83 1.46 -0.68 25.68
C GLY A 83 0.08 -0.16 26.09
N THR A 84 -0.16 1.14 25.97
CA THR A 84 -1.47 1.74 26.24
C THR A 84 -2.26 1.91 24.95
N ASN A 85 -3.60 1.79 25.06
CA ASN A 85 -4.49 2.07 23.95
C ASN A 85 -4.75 3.55 23.83
N GLN A 86 -4.54 4.10 22.65
CA GLN A 86 -4.93 5.47 22.32
C GLN A 86 -6.27 5.45 21.61
N GLN A 87 -7.24 6.18 22.16
CA GLN A 87 -8.62 6.22 21.64
C GLN A 87 -8.68 7.18 20.43
N ILE A 88 -8.04 6.79 19.36
CA ILE A 88 -8.01 7.52 18.09
C ILE A 88 -8.46 6.54 17.01
N THR A 89 -9.45 6.92 16.21
CA THR A 89 -9.88 6.08 15.09
C THR A 89 -8.77 6.03 14.03
N MET A 90 -8.39 4.83 13.68
CA MET A 90 -7.35 4.55 12.67
C MET A 90 -7.98 3.90 11.47
N TYR A 91 -7.37 4.08 10.30
CA TYR A 91 -7.92 3.61 9.03
C TYR A 91 -6.88 2.82 8.24
N VAL A 92 -7.33 1.78 7.57
CA VAL A 92 -6.63 1.14 6.46
C VAL A 92 -7.43 1.44 5.20
N PHE A 93 -6.76 1.88 4.17
CA PHE A 93 -7.38 2.30 2.92
C PHE A 93 -7.14 1.26 1.83
N ALA A 94 -8.05 1.24 0.86
CA ALA A 94 -7.87 0.51 -0.39
C ALA A 94 -7.59 1.52 -1.51
N ASP A 95 -6.66 1.17 -2.38
CA ASP A 95 -6.41 1.88 -3.63
C ASP A 95 -6.22 0.88 -4.76
N GLU A 96 -6.58 1.24 -5.98
CA GLU A 96 -6.58 0.35 -7.13
C GLU A 96 -5.83 0.96 -8.30
N VAL A 97 -5.13 0.10 -9.04
CA VAL A 97 -4.44 0.44 -10.28
C VAL A 97 -5.05 -0.38 -11.41
N GLN A 98 -5.46 0.26 -12.48
CA GLN A 98 -5.97 -0.42 -13.66
C GLN A 98 -4.84 -1.08 -14.43
N LEU A 99 -5.08 -2.30 -14.88
CA LEU A 99 -4.10 -3.13 -15.59
C LEU A 99 -4.51 -3.32 -17.05
N ASP A 100 -3.51 -3.63 -17.88
CA ASP A 100 -3.75 -4.12 -19.22
C ASP A 100 -4.14 -5.60 -19.15
N SER A 101 -5.43 -5.90 -19.37
CA SER A 101 -5.97 -7.25 -19.26
C SER A 101 -5.48 -8.21 -20.34
N SER A 102 -4.81 -7.70 -21.38
CA SER A 102 -4.18 -8.53 -22.41
C SER A 102 -2.83 -9.10 -21.97
N LYS A 103 -2.33 -8.68 -20.80
CA LYS A 103 -0.99 -9.01 -20.28
C LYS A 103 -1.08 -9.67 -18.91
N THR A 104 -0.01 -10.35 -18.54
CA THR A 104 0.10 -11.00 -17.23
C THR A 104 1.14 -10.25 -16.37
N VAL A 105 0.78 -9.91 -15.15
CA VAL A 105 1.69 -9.21 -14.22
C VAL A 105 2.80 -10.14 -13.77
N ALA A 106 4.04 -9.68 -13.86
CA ALA A 106 5.21 -10.41 -13.37
C ALA A 106 5.71 -9.84 -12.04
N SER A 107 5.70 -8.52 -11.90
CA SER A 107 6.19 -7.86 -10.68
C SER A 107 5.57 -6.49 -10.49
N VAL A 108 5.63 -6.01 -9.25
CA VAL A 108 5.20 -4.68 -8.86
C VAL A 108 6.37 -4.01 -8.15
N THR A 109 6.77 -2.81 -8.59
CA THR A 109 7.80 -2.02 -7.94
C THR A 109 7.14 -0.90 -7.16
N MET A 110 7.38 -0.88 -5.86
CA MET A 110 6.81 0.12 -4.96
C MET A 110 7.41 1.49 -5.20
N PRO A 111 6.65 2.57 -4.97
CA PRO A 111 7.22 3.92 -5.00
C PRO A 111 8.23 4.12 -3.87
N MET A 112 9.21 4.97 -4.10
CA MET A 112 10.18 5.38 -3.10
C MET A 112 9.59 6.55 -2.29
N ILE A 113 8.77 6.22 -1.29
CA ILE A 113 8.10 7.21 -0.43
C ILE A 113 8.84 7.37 0.90
N ALA A 114 9.33 6.25 1.44
CA ALA A 114 9.87 6.25 2.78
C ALA A 114 11.28 6.83 2.84
N ASP A 115 11.45 7.84 3.65
CA ASP A 115 12.75 8.14 4.23
C ASP A 115 12.84 7.36 5.56
N GLN A 116 13.62 6.30 5.54
CA GLN A 116 13.76 5.37 6.65
C GLN A 116 14.42 5.99 7.90
N ILE A 117 14.95 7.20 7.78
CA ILE A 117 15.89 7.77 8.75
C ILE A 117 15.25 8.90 9.56
N SER A 118 14.19 9.49 9.08
CA SER A 118 13.56 10.63 9.71
C SER A 118 12.10 10.37 10.06
N SER A 119 11.52 11.24 10.85
CA SER A 119 10.10 11.23 11.18
C SER A 119 9.18 11.61 10.03
N ASN A 120 9.65 11.45 8.80
CA ASN A 120 8.92 11.82 7.62
C ASN A 120 7.78 10.86 7.31
N THR A 121 6.92 11.28 6.41
CA THR A 121 5.77 10.52 5.96
C THR A 121 6.23 9.18 5.38
N SER A 122 5.58 8.12 5.82
CA SER A 122 5.83 6.76 5.32
C SER A 122 4.53 6.11 4.88
N THR A 123 4.60 5.24 3.90
CA THR A 123 3.45 4.46 3.44
C THR A 123 3.68 2.99 3.74
N HIS A 124 2.72 2.39 4.40
CA HIS A 124 2.71 0.98 4.78
C HIS A 124 1.72 0.22 3.90
N ILE A 125 2.17 -0.87 3.32
CA ILE A 125 1.36 -1.76 2.49
C ILE A 125 1.13 -3.05 3.26
N PHE A 126 -0.13 -3.40 3.47
CA PHE A 126 -0.55 -4.59 4.23
C PHE A 126 -0.89 -5.75 3.32
N ALA A 127 -1.44 -5.48 2.14
CA ALA A 127 -1.81 -6.51 1.18
C ALA A 127 -1.82 -5.98 -0.24
N ILE A 128 -1.57 -6.88 -1.19
CA ILE A 128 -1.66 -6.64 -2.63
C ILE A 128 -2.46 -7.80 -3.22
N GLY A 129 -3.40 -7.49 -4.11
CA GLY A 129 -4.22 -8.50 -4.77
C GLY A 129 -4.50 -8.17 -6.22
N LEU A 130 -4.70 -9.20 -7.00
CA LEU A 130 -5.13 -9.11 -8.41
C LEU A 130 -6.59 -9.51 -8.54
N LYS A 131 -7.28 -8.87 -9.46
CA LYS A 131 -8.69 -9.12 -9.75
C LYS A 131 -8.94 -9.17 -11.27
#